data_0705b2024af23ca5e3f0b07a3f4940e7
#
_entry.id   0705b2024af23ca5e3f0b07a3f4940e7
#
_cell.length_a   1.000
_cell.length_b   1.000
_cell.length_c   1.000
_cell.angle_alpha   90.00
_cell.angle_beta   90.00
_cell.angle_gamma   90.00
#
_symmetry.space_group_name_H-M   'P 1'
#
loop_
_entity.id
_entity.type
_entity.pdbx_description
1 polymer ?
#
loop_
_entity_poly.entity_id
_entity_poly.type
_entity_poly.pdbx_seq_one_letter_code
_entity_poly.pdbx_strand_id
1 'polypeptide(L)'
;MRFGKIAYLNLLPFDVFIKKYPTPCYFKTFLGLRQSYPARLNKDFLYKRIDAGFISSIAGYESMRLNKATNAGIIARGAVWSVIAIHKGQEGQKDDYQSASSNALAKVLDVKGEILIGDRALAYKLSHNESSYTDLGQKWWEAHHLGFSFGRLCFNKNAKFYTQMARSFVNKRIKIPHYILQQAAVESHIAKKDIMAYLEHIHYKIGKKEKLALNRFYATLRLKSIKKPSRF
;
A
#
# COMPACT_ATOMS: atom_id res chain seq x y z
N MET A 1 10.29 -9.97 17.31
CA MET A 1 9.55 -9.81 16.04
C MET A 1 9.57 -8.35 15.63
N ARG A 2 10.24 -8.02 14.52
CA ARG A 2 10.40 -6.65 14.02
C ARG A 2 9.45 -6.46 12.85
N PHE A 3 8.46 -5.57 13.01
CA PHE A 3 7.44 -5.32 12.00
C PHE A 3 7.56 -3.90 11.43
N GLY A 4 7.64 -3.77 10.10
CA GLY A 4 7.66 -2.48 9.42
C GLY A 4 6.23 -1.99 9.14
N LYS A 5 5.91 -0.80 9.63
CA LYS A 5 4.59 -0.18 9.47
C LYS A 5 4.66 0.98 8.47
N ILE A 6 3.74 1.01 7.51
CA ILE A 6 3.55 2.18 6.64
C ILE A 6 2.83 3.28 7.44
N ALA A 7 3.33 4.51 7.32
CA ALA A 7 2.82 5.70 8.02
C ALA A 7 1.74 6.45 7.22
N TYR A 8 0.81 5.74 6.59
CA TYR A 8 -0.26 6.34 5.78
C TYR A 8 -1.64 5.95 6.29
N LEU A 9 -2.63 6.80 6.05
CA LEU A 9 -4.03 6.62 6.42
C LEU A 9 -4.64 5.31 5.90
N ASN A 10 -4.15 4.77 4.77
CA ASN A 10 -4.62 3.50 4.23
C ASN A 10 -4.41 2.29 5.17
N LEU A 11 -3.57 2.38 6.18
CA LEU A 11 -3.38 1.35 7.21
C LEU A 11 -3.94 1.74 8.57
N LEU A 12 -4.70 2.84 8.68
CA LEU A 12 -5.37 3.21 9.94
C LEU A 12 -6.26 2.08 10.51
N PRO A 13 -7.05 1.33 9.71
CA PRO A 13 -7.78 0.16 10.23
C PRO A 13 -6.85 -0.94 10.76
N PHE A 14 -5.70 -1.18 10.14
CA PHE A 14 -4.71 -2.13 10.66
C PHE A 14 -4.12 -1.67 11.98
N ASP A 15 -3.88 -0.37 12.16
CA ASP A 15 -3.39 0.21 13.41
C ASP A 15 -4.37 0.01 14.57
N VAL A 16 -5.66 0.21 14.31
CA VAL A 16 -6.72 -0.06 15.28
C VAL A 16 -6.79 -1.56 15.62
N PHE A 17 -6.69 -2.41 14.60
CA PHE A 17 -6.70 -3.86 14.78
C PHE A 17 -5.53 -4.35 15.63
N ILE A 18 -4.30 -3.93 15.32
CA ILE A 18 -3.10 -4.47 15.96
C ILE A 18 -2.97 -4.02 17.43
N LYS A 19 -3.51 -2.86 17.80
CA LYS A 19 -3.59 -2.42 19.20
C LYS A 19 -4.38 -3.39 20.07
N LYS A 20 -5.41 -4.04 19.51
CA LYS A 20 -6.30 -5.00 20.20
C LYS A 20 -5.91 -6.47 19.97
N TYR A 21 -5.05 -6.75 18.99
CA TYR A 21 -4.64 -8.11 18.68
C TYR A 21 -3.68 -8.63 19.76
N PRO A 22 -3.82 -9.90 20.20
CA PRO A 22 -2.94 -10.48 21.21
C PRO A 22 -1.52 -10.64 20.65
N THR A 23 -0.63 -9.77 21.11
CA THR A 23 0.78 -9.75 20.74
C THR A 23 1.63 -9.50 21.99
N PRO A 24 2.91 -9.96 22.01
CA PRO A 24 3.82 -9.57 23.05
C PRO A 24 3.98 -8.04 23.14
N CYS A 25 4.15 -7.49 24.34
CA CYS A 25 4.27 -6.03 24.56
C CYS A 25 5.36 -5.40 23.68
N TYR A 26 6.54 -6.03 23.60
CA TYR A 26 7.64 -5.52 22.78
C TYR A 26 7.31 -5.41 21.29
N PHE A 27 6.38 -6.21 20.78
CA PHE A 27 5.94 -6.11 19.39
C PHE A 27 5.20 -4.79 19.12
N LYS A 28 4.33 -4.37 20.03
CA LYS A 28 3.57 -3.12 19.90
C LYS A 28 4.49 -1.89 20.01
N THR A 29 5.46 -1.94 20.92
CA THR A 29 6.48 -0.90 21.02
C THR A 29 7.28 -0.77 19.73
N PHE A 30 7.67 -1.91 19.14
CA PHE A 30 8.45 -1.93 17.90
C PHE A 30 7.68 -1.37 16.69
N LEU A 31 6.35 -1.52 16.64
CA LEU A 31 5.51 -0.94 15.59
C LEU A 31 5.66 0.59 15.49
N GLY A 32 5.72 1.28 16.62
CA GLY A 32 5.95 2.72 16.66
C GLY A 32 7.34 3.13 16.20
N LEU A 33 8.37 2.33 16.54
CA LEU A 33 9.77 2.63 16.22
C LEU A 33 10.14 2.42 14.74
N ARG A 34 9.43 1.56 14.02
CA ARG A 34 9.71 1.20 12.61
C ARG A 34 8.60 1.62 11.66
N GLN A 35 8.07 2.81 11.90
CA GLN A 35 7.12 3.46 11.01
C GLN A 35 7.87 4.26 9.93
N SER A 36 7.50 4.09 8.66
CA SER A 36 8.15 4.77 7.54
C SER A 36 7.33 4.67 6.25
N TYR A 37 7.81 5.31 5.19
CA TYR A 37 7.23 5.20 3.86
C TYR A 37 7.60 3.87 3.16
N PRO A 38 6.82 3.43 2.15
CA PRO A 38 6.97 2.09 1.53
C PRO A 38 8.35 1.78 1.00
N ALA A 39 9.03 2.68 0.29
CA ALA A 39 10.34 2.40 -0.30
C ALA A 39 11.42 2.12 0.77
N ARG A 40 11.37 2.83 1.90
CA ARG A 40 12.28 2.57 3.04
C ARG A 40 12.01 1.19 3.64
N LEU A 41 10.74 0.85 3.85
CA LEU A 41 10.35 -0.45 4.39
C LEU A 41 10.68 -1.61 3.44
N ASN A 42 10.56 -1.39 2.12
CA ASN A 42 11.01 -2.35 1.11
C ASN A 42 12.51 -2.67 1.30
N LYS A 43 13.35 -1.63 1.43
CA LYS A 43 14.79 -1.78 1.68
C LYS A 43 15.04 -2.56 2.97
N ASP A 44 14.42 -2.15 4.08
CA ASP A 44 14.60 -2.83 5.37
C ASP A 44 14.13 -4.29 5.32
N PHE A 45 13.08 -4.61 4.57
CA PHE A 45 12.59 -5.97 4.38
C PHE A 45 13.55 -6.82 3.53
N LEU A 46 13.99 -6.31 2.39
CA LEU A 46 14.91 -7.00 1.49
C LEU A 46 16.26 -7.28 2.19
N TYR A 47 16.75 -6.36 3.01
CA TYR A 47 17.95 -6.56 3.83
C TYR A 47 17.71 -7.33 5.15
N LYS A 48 16.49 -7.87 5.36
CA LYS A 48 16.10 -8.63 6.57
C LYS A 48 16.26 -7.84 7.88
N ARG A 49 16.20 -6.52 7.82
CA ARG A 49 16.21 -5.63 8.99
C ARG A 49 14.88 -5.67 9.74
N ILE A 50 13.79 -6.00 9.04
CA ILE A 50 12.47 -6.28 9.59
C ILE A 50 12.05 -7.73 9.26
N ASP A 51 11.27 -8.33 10.13
CA ASP A 51 10.82 -9.72 10.00
C ASP A 51 9.54 -9.81 9.16
N ALA A 52 8.71 -8.78 9.15
CA ALA A 52 7.50 -8.66 8.33
C ALA A 52 7.08 -7.20 8.18
N GLY A 53 6.15 -6.95 7.23
CA GLY A 53 5.55 -5.63 7.03
C GLY A 53 4.66 -5.60 5.79
N PHE A 54 3.94 -4.50 5.63
CA PHE A 54 3.28 -4.20 4.36
C PHE A 54 4.34 -3.68 3.37
N ILE A 55 4.68 -4.53 2.43
CA ILE A 55 5.74 -4.31 1.44
C ILE A 55 5.08 -3.99 0.11
N SER A 56 5.60 -3.05 -0.66
CA SER A 56 5.07 -2.71 -1.98
C SER A 56 5.01 -3.97 -2.87
N SER A 57 3.96 -4.11 -3.68
CA SER A 57 3.74 -5.34 -4.44
C SER A 57 4.90 -5.70 -5.35
N ILE A 58 5.57 -4.71 -5.96
CA ILE A 58 6.75 -4.97 -6.80
C ILE A 58 7.93 -5.53 -6.01
N ALA A 59 8.19 -5.02 -4.78
CA ALA A 59 9.27 -5.51 -3.93
C ALA A 59 8.92 -6.86 -3.28
N GLY A 60 7.63 -7.12 -3.04
CA GLY A 60 7.11 -8.38 -2.49
C GLY A 60 7.01 -9.53 -3.49
N TYR A 61 7.40 -9.35 -4.76
CA TYR A 61 7.29 -10.36 -5.80
C TYR A 61 7.99 -11.68 -5.43
N GLU A 62 9.23 -11.63 -4.99
CA GLU A 62 9.98 -12.84 -4.58
C GLU A 62 9.38 -13.51 -3.33
N SER A 63 8.88 -12.71 -2.37
CA SER A 63 8.17 -13.25 -1.21
C SER A 63 6.92 -14.02 -1.61
N MET A 64 6.21 -13.57 -2.65
CA MET A 64 5.05 -14.28 -3.19
C MET A 64 5.46 -15.61 -3.82
N ARG A 65 6.52 -15.66 -4.62
CA ARG A 65 7.05 -16.89 -5.22
C ARG A 65 7.49 -17.92 -4.19
N LEU A 66 8.05 -17.44 -3.07
CA LEU A 66 8.55 -18.27 -1.97
C LEU A 66 7.48 -18.57 -0.90
N ASN A 67 6.19 -18.30 -1.16
CA ASN A 67 5.09 -18.46 -0.19
C ASN A 67 5.31 -17.69 1.13
N LYS A 68 6.01 -16.54 1.06
CA LYS A 68 6.27 -15.64 2.21
C LYS A 68 5.39 -14.39 2.19
N ALA A 69 4.24 -14.46 1.55
CA ALA A 69 3.24 -13.40 1.50
C ALA A 69 1.88 -13.91 1.98
N THR A 70 1.22 -13.12 2.81
CA THR A 70 -0.09 -13.46 3.37
C THR A 70 -1.24 -13.11 2.42
N ASN A 71 -2.49 -13.32 2.87
CA ASN A 71 -3.70 -12.86 2.18
C ASN A 71 -4.12 -11.43 2.55
N ALA A 72 -3.29 -10.68 3.25
CA ALA A 72 -3.52 -9.27 3.53
C ALA A 72 -2.72 -8.36 2.59
N GLY A 73 -3.36 -7.30 2.11
CA GLY A 73 -2.74 -6.31 1.22
C GLY A 73 -3.44 -4.96 1.32
N ILE A 74 -2.99 -4.00 0.53
CA ILE A 74 -3.61 -2.68 0.34
C ILE A 74 -4.11 -2.65 -1.09
N ILE A 75 -5.43 -2.72 -1.29
CA ILE A 75 -6.06 -2.95 -2.59
C ILE A 75 -7.07 -1.86 -2.87
N ALA A 76 -7.11 -1.36 -4.11
CA ALA A 76 -8.21 -0.55 -4.62
C ALA A 76 -8.92 -1.28 -5.76
N ARG A 77 -10.27 -1.19 -5.79
CA ARG A 77 -11.13 -1.71 -6.86
C ARG A 77 -11.79 -0.54 -7.56
N GLY A 78 -11.06 0.13 -8.45
CA GLY A 78 -11.36 1.44 -9.00
C GLY A 78 -10.42 2.49 -8.43
N ALA A 79 -10.91 3.72 -8.26
CA ALA A 79 -10.13 4.84 -7.75
C ALA A 79 -9.52 4.55 -6.38
N VAL A 80 -8.25 4.91 -6.21
CA VAL A 80 -7.51 4.72 -4.95
C VAL A 80 -7.37 6.00 -4.16
N TRP A 81 -7.52 7.15 -4.79
CA TRP A 81 -7.38 8.51 -4.26
C TRP A 81 -5.98 8.90 -3.76
N SER A 82 -5.22 7.94 -3.30
CA SER A 82 -3.91 8.14 -2.68
C SER A 82 -2.72 7.69 -3.53
N VAL A 83 -2.94 7.45 -4.83
CA VAL A 83 -1.88 7.16 -5.82
C VAL A 83 -2.28 7.80 -7.14
N ILE A 84 -1.70 8.95 -7.44
CA ILE A 84 -2.05 9.77 -8.59
C ILE A 84 -0.82 10.17 -9.41
N ALA A 85 -1.03 10.49 -10.67
CA ALA A 85 -0.07 11.14 -11.54
C ALA A 85 -0.57 12.56 -11.84
N ILE A 86 0.15 13.59 -11.39
CA ILE A 86 -0.21 15.00 -11.55
C ILE A 86 0.21 15.49 -12.93
N HIS A 87 -0.68 16.18 -13.63
CA HIS A 87 -0.43 16.76 -14.96
C HIS A 87 0.16 18.18 -14.82
N LYS A 88 1.48 18.28 -14.80
CA LYS A 88 2.18 19.59 -14.70
C LYS A 88 2.79 20.06 -16.04
N GLY A 89 2.16 19.75 -17.17
CA GLY A 89 2.72 20.10 -18.49
C GLY A 89 4.05 19.40 -18.82
N GLN A 90 4.41 18.35 -18.09
CA GLN A 90 5.65 17.60 -18.28
C GLN A 90 5.46 16.51 -19.34
N GLU A 91 6.40 16.40 -20.27
CA GLU A 91 6.38 15.37 -21.32
C GLU A 91 6.69 13.96 -20.80
N GLY A 92 7.23 13.81 -19.59
CA GLY A 92 7.68 12.54 -19.00
C GLY A 92 7.03 12.17 -17.69
N GLN A 93 7.41 11.00 -17.15
CA GLN A 93 7.07 10.56 -15.82
C GLN A 93 8.15 11.04 -14.82
N LYS A 94 7.71 11.62 -13.70
CA LYS A 94 8.56 11.90 -12.55
C LYS A 94 8.19 10.95 -11.41
N ASP A 95 9.13 10.09 -11.03
CA ASP A 95 8.94 9.06 -10.02
C ASP A 95 8.85 9.65 -8.60
N ASP A 96 7.93 9.13 -7.78
CA ASP A 96 7.89 9.39 -6.34
C ASP A 96 8.94 8.51 -5.63
N TYR A 97 9.85 9.13 -4.87
CA TYR A 97 10.90 8.43 -4.12
C TYR A 97 10.37 7.49 -3.03
N GLN A 98 9.11 7.64 -2.62
CA GLN A 98 8.49 6.83 -1.57
C GLN A 98 7.84 5.54 -2.09
N SER A 99 7.62 5.39 -3.42
CA SER A 99 6.87 4.26 -3.96
C SER A 99 7.50 3.58 -5.17
N ALA A 100 7.91 2.35 -4.98
CA ALA A 100 8.35 1.50 -6.10
C ALA A 100 7.17 0.95 -6.93
N SER A 101 6.04 0.53 -6.28
CA SER A 101 4.89 -0.04 -7.00
C SER A 101 4.14 1.00 -7.81
N SER A 102 3.96 2.22 -7.30
CA SER A 102 3.19 3.25 -8.00
C SER A 102 3.95 3.78 -9.21
N ASN A 103 5.26 3.97 -9.09
CA ASN A 103 6.12 4.33 -10.22
C ASN A 103 6.10 3.26 -11.32
N ALA A 104 6.20 1.99 -10.92
CA ALA A 104 6.12 0.88 -11.86
C ALA A 104 4.73 0.75 -12.49
N LEU A 105 3.66 1.02 -11.73
CA LEU A 105 2.30 0.99 -12.24
C LEU A 105 2.07 2.07 -13.29
N ALA A 106 2.57 3.30 -13.07
CA ALA A 106 2.51 4.38 -14.05
C ALA A 106 3.21 3.97 -15.36
N LYS A 107 4.40 3.34 -15.28
CA LYS A 107 5.13 2.81 -16.45
C LYS A 107 4.37 1.68 -17.15
N VAL A 108 3.70 0.82 -16.40
CA VAL A 108 2.86 -0.26 -16.95
C VAL A 108 1.66 0.31 -17.72
N LEU A 109 1.05 1.38 -17.20
CA LEU A 109 -0.13 2.04 -17.76
C LEU A 109 0.21 3.13 -18.80
N ASP A 110 1.49 3.40 -19.06
CA ASP A 110 1.98 4.48 -19.91
C ASP A 110 1.42 5.87 -19.49
N VAL A 111 1.21 6.06 -18.19
CA VAL A 111 0.74 7.32 -17.61
C VAL A 111 1.93 8.24 -17.35
N LYS A 112 1.88 9.45 -17.92
CA LYS A 112 2.86 10.52 -17.73
C LYS A 112 2.46 11.44 -16.57
N GLY A 113 3.40 12.16 -16.00
CA GLY A 113 3.18 13.14 -14.93
C GLY A 113 4.02 12.88 -13.68
N GLU A 114 3.88 13.75 -12.69
CA GLU A 114 4.54 13.59 -11.40
C GLU A 114 3.73 12.62 -10.51
N ILE A 115 4.35 11.50 -10.14
CA ILE A 115 3.72 10.50 -9.27
C ILE A 115 3.71 11.02 -7.84
N LEU A 116 2.54 10.96 -7.20
CA LEU A 116 2.36 11.31 -5.80
C LEU A 116 1.61 10.18 -5.08
N ILE A 117 2.03 9.86 -3.84
CA ILE A 117 1.42 8.77 -3.07
C ILE A 117 1.08 9.16 -1.64
N GLY A 118 0.26 8.30 -1.01
CA GLY A 118 -0.12 8.39 0.40
C GLY A 118 -0.95 9.62 0.70
N ASP A 119 -0.79 10.15 1.91
CA ASP A 119 -1.61 11.24 2.40
C ASP A 119 -1.39 12.55 1.62
N ARG A 120 -0.21 12.72 1.02
CA ARG A 120 0.09 13.84 0.11
C ARG A 120 -0.77 13.78 -1.18
N ALA A 121 -0.92 12.59 -1.76
CA ALA A 121 -1.77 12.39 -2.93
C ALA A 121 -3.24 12.60 -2.59
N LEU A 122 -3.67 12.11 -1.43
CA LEU A 122 -5.05 12.30 -0.95
C LEU A 122 -5.35 13.78 -0.72
N ALA A 123 -4.46 14.52 -0.08
CA ALA A 123 -4.60 15.97 0.12
C ALA A 123 -4.67 16.72 -1.21
N TYR A 124 -3.81 16.36 -2.18
CA TYR A 124 -3.84 16.95 -3.52
C TYR A 124 -5.19 16.70 -4.21
N LYS A 125 -5.65 15.44 -4.22
CA LYS A 125 -6.94 15.05 -4.81
C LYS A 125 -8.11 15.82 -4.22
N LEU A 126 -8.11 16.06 -2.91
CA LEU A 126 -9.18 16.78 -2.21
C LEU A 126 -9.20 18.30 -2.49
N SER A 127 -8.07 18.86 -2.92
CA SER A 127 -7.91 20.30 -3.14
C SER A 127 -7.84 20.73 -4.62
N HIS A 128 -7.84 19.77 -5.57
CA HIS A 128 -7.68 20.05 -6.99
C HIS A 128 -8.77 19.36 -7.83
N ASN A 129 -9.02 19.90 -9.03
CA ASN A 129 -9.96 19.31 -9.97
C ASN A 129 -9.47 17.98 -10.54
N GLU A 130 -10.39 17.08 -10.87
CA GLU A 130 -10.09 15.76 -11.42
C GLU A 130 -9.32 15.79 -12.76
N SER A 131 -9.44 16.88 -13.54
CA SER A 131 -8.66 17.08 -14.76
C SER A 131 -7.17 17.32 -14.53
N SER A 132 -6.75 17.65 -13.30
CA SER A 132 -5.35 17.97 -12.98
C SER A 132 -4.47 16.74 -12.69
N TYR A 133 -5.06 15.56 -12.57
CA TYR A 133 -4.36 14.32 -12.25
C TYR A 133 -5.04 13.09 -12.86
N THR A 134 -4.31 11.98 -12.93
CA THR A 134 -4.84 10.64 -13.23
C THR A 134 -4.72 9.76 -11.98
N ASP A 135 -5.83 9.17 -11.50
CA ASP A 135 -5.81 8.15 -10.46
C ASP A 135 -5.34 6.80 -11.06
N LEU A 136 -4.21 6.28 -10.56
CA LEU A 136 -3.61 5.06 -11.12
C LEU A 136 -4.41 3.78 -10.78
N GLY A 137 -5.14 3.77 -9.68
CA GLY A 137 -6.05 2.66 -9.34
C GLY A 137 -7.24 2.61 -10.30
N GLN A 138 -7.84 3.75 -10.57
CA GLN A 138 -8.93 3.89 -11.54
C GLN A 138 -8.47 3.51 -12.95
N LYS A 139 -7.32 4.01 -13.38
CA LYS A 139 -6.76 3.70 -14.72
C LYS A 139 -6.45 2.20 -14.90
N TRP A 140 -5.96 1.55 -13.85
CA TRP A 140 -5.76 0.10 -13.85
C TRP A 140 -7.10 -0.65 -13.94
N TRP A 141 -8.11 -0.21 -13.18
CA TRP A 141 -9.43 -0.82 -13.20
C TRP A 141 -10.09 -0.73 -14.57
N GLU A 142 -10.03 0.41 -15.23
CA GLU A 142 -10.54 0.62 -16.60
C GLU A 142 -9.90 -0.34 -17.61
N ALA A 143 -8.58 -0.56 -17.51
CA ALA A 143 -7.83 -1.41 -18.42
C ALA A 143 -8.04 -2.92 -18.16
N HIS A 144 -8.36 -3.32 -16.92
CA HIS A 144 -8.28 -4.74 -16.55
C HIS A 144 -9.52 -5.30 -15.85
N HIS A 145 -10.43 -4.46 -15.35
CA HIS A 145 -11.58 -4.81 -14.48
C HIS A 145 -11.18 -5.67 -13.26
N LEU A 146 -9.97 -5.45 -12.76
CA LEU A 146 -9.37 -6.13 -11.61
C LEU A 146 -8.82 -5.09 -10.63
N GLY A 147 -9.05 -5.31 -9.32
CA GLY A 147 -8.47 -4.44 -8.29
C GLY A 147 -6.95 -4.51 -8.27
N PHE A 148 -6.28 -3.36 -8.09
CA PHE A 148 -4.83 -3.31 -7.96
C PHE A 148 -4.39 -3.41 -6.50
N SER A 149 -3.39 -4.24 -6.22
CA SER A 149 -2.76 -4.35 -4.91
C SER A 149 -1.47 -3.54 -4.89
N PHE A 150 -1.46 -2.45 -4.12
CA PHE A 150 -0.31 -1.56 -3.97
C PHE A 150 0.74 -2.12 -3.02
N GLY A 151 0.32 -2.91 -2.05
CA GLY A 151 1.19 -3.55 -1.07
C GLY A 151 0.62 -4.86 -0.54
N ARG A 152 1.50 -5.71 -0.01
CA ARG A 152 1.15 -6.98 0.62
C ARG A 152 1.86 -7.14 1.95
N LEU A 153 1.20 -7.79 2.90
CA LEU A 153 1.86 -8.21 4.11
C LEU A 153 2.74 -9.43 3.82
N CYS A 154 4.05 -9.19 3.81
CA CYS A 154 5.09 -10.18 3.58
C CYS A 154 5.88 -10.44 4.86
N PHE A 155 6.53 -11.60 4.95
CA PHE A 155 7.35 -11.98 6.10
C PHE A 155 8.64 -12.69 5.70
N ASN A 156 9.71 -12.46 6.46
CA ASN A 156 10.98 -13.18 6.38
C ASN A 156 11.05 -14.31 7.40
N LYS A 157 10.37 -14.13 8.57
CA LYS A 157 10.35 -15.06 9.71
C LYS A 157 8.94 -15.14 10.31
N ASN A 158 8.72 -16.08 11.23
CA ASN A 158 7.48 -16.23 12.01
C ASN A 158 6.20 -16.37 11.14
N ALA A 159 6.28 -17.21 10.11
CA ALA A 159 5.21 -17.41 9.11
C ALA A 159 3.84 -17.68 9.75
N LYS A 160 3.77 -18.60 10.73
CA LYS A 160 2.52 -18.99 11.41
C LYS A 160 1.85 -17.76 12.05
N PHE A 161 2.62 -16.98 12.82
CA PHE A 161 2.10 -15.78 13.50
C PHE A 161 1.55 -14.75 12.50
N TYR A 162 2.34 -14.35 11.50
CA TYR A 162 1.93 -13.33 10.55
C TYR A 162 0.79 -13.77 9.64
N THR A 163 0.72 -15.05 9.26
CA THR A 163 -0.39 -15.60 8.49
C THR A 163 -1.69 -15.60 9.30
N GLN A 164 -1.64 -16.00 10.58
CA GLN A 164 -2.79 -15.98 11.47
C GLN A 164 -3.26 -14.55 11.75
N MET A 165 -2.35 -13.63 12.02
CA MET A 165 -2.63 -12.21 12.23
C MET A 165 -3.30 -11.59 10.99
N ALA A 166 -2.74 -11.84 9.81
CA ALA A 166 -3.30 -11.36 8.54
C ALA A 166 -4.72 -11.91 8.31
N ARG A 167 -4.94 -13.22 8.52
CA ARG A 167 -6.26 -13.86 8.41
C ARG A 167 -7.26 -13.23 9.37
N SER A 168 -6.86 -12.97 10.61
CA SER A 168 -7.71 -12.32 11.61
C SER A 168 -8.05 -10.88 11.21
N PHE A 169 -7.10 -10.12 10.67
CA PHE A 169 -7.32 -8.75 10.21
C PHE A 169 -8.33 -8.66 9.07
N VAL A 170 -8.11 -9.42 7.98
CA VAL A 170 -8.93 -9.30 6.76
C VAL A 170 -10.35 -9.86 6.88
N ASN A 171 -10.64 -10.61 7.94
CA ASN A 171 -11.96 -11.17 8.20
C ASN A 171 -12.74 -10.40 9.30
N LYS A 172 -12.16 -9.33 9.87
CA LYS A 172 -12.82 -8.49 10.87
C LYS A 172 -13.27 -7.17 10.25
N ARG A 173 -14.48 -6.72 10.59
CA ARG A 173 -14.91 -5.34 10.35
C ARG A 173 -14.31 -4.46 11.44
N ILE A 174 -13.38 -3.59 11.07
CA ILE A 174 -12.69 -2.70 12.01
C ILE A 174 -13.44 -1.39 12.10
N LYS A 175 -13.97 -1.08 13.29
CA LYS A 175 -14.52 0.25 13.60
C LYS A 175 -13.38 1.12 14.13
N ILE A 176 -13.17 2.28 13.52
CA ILE A 176 -12.15 3.25 13.97
C ILE A 176 -12.74 4.09 15.09
N PRO A 177 -12.15 4.07 16.31
CA PRO A 177 -12.61 4.93 17.41
C PRO A 177 -12.48 6.42 17.06
N HIS A 178 -13.43 7.22 17.54
CA HIS A 178 -13.49 8.65 17.22
C HIS A 178 -12.19 9.39 17.57
N TYR A 179 -11.58 9.11 18.73
CA TYR A 179 -10.33 9.75 19.13
C TYR A 179 -9.15 9.41 18.21
N ILE A 180 -9.07 8.18 17.68
CA ILE A 180 -8.04 7.78 16.70
C ILE A 180 -8.27 8.50 15.38
N LEU A 181 -9.53 8.58 14.92
CA LEU A 181 -9.87 9.33 13.71
C LEU A 181 -9.58 10.83 13.86
N GLN A 182 -9.84 11.41 15.05
CA GLN A 182 -9.50 12.79 15.35
C GLN A 182 -7.99 13.01 15.29
N GLN A 183 -7.20 12.13 15.92
CA GLN A 183 -5.73 12.20 15.89
C GLN A 183 -5.22 12.10 14.45
N ALA A 184 -5.72 11.14 13.65
CA ALA A 184 -5.35 10.98 12.26
C ALA A 184 -5.68 12.22 11.41
N ALA A 185 -6.83 12.87 11.67
CA ALA A 185 -7.23 14.10 10.98
C ALA A 185 -6.29 15.28 11.31
N VAL A 186 -5.88 15.42 12.57
CA VAL A 186 -4.92 16.45 12.98
C VAL A 186 -3.54 16.20 12.34
N GLU A 187 -3.02 14.97 12.40
CA GLU A 187 -1.70 14.61 11.89
C GLU A 187 -1.60 14.72 10.35
N SER A 188 -2.67 14.38 9.64
CA SER A 188 -2.71 14.41 8.17
C SER A 188 -3.21 15.73 7.57
N HIS A 189 -3.78 16.61 8.38
CA HIS A 189 -4.51 17.80 7.93
C HIS A 189 -5.68 17.51 6.97
N ILE A 190 -6.29 16.31 7.08
CA ILE A 190 -7.42 15.87 6.26
C ILE A 190 -8.65 15.71 7.16
N ALA A 191 -9.79 16.22 6.72
CA ALA A 191 -11.01 16.18 7.52
C ALA A 191 -11.47 14.72 7.77
N LYS A 192 -12.03 14.45 8.96
CA LYS A 192 -12.49 13.10 9.35
C LYS A 192 -13.43 12.47 8.34
N LYS A 193 -14.34 13.24 7.75
CA LYS A 193 -15.28 12.77 6.73
C LYS A 193 -14.55 12.26 5.49
N ASP A 194 -13.50 12.97 5.06
CA ASP A 194 -12.73 12.64 3.87
C ASP A 194 -11.82 11.43 4.10
N ILE A 195 -11.26 11.29 5.33
CA ILE A 195 -10.55 10.06 5.73
C ILE A 195 -11.48 8.85 5.68
N MET A 196 -12.71 8.96 6.20
CA MET A 196 -13.65 7.85 6.19
C MET A 196 -14.09 7.50 4.76
N ALA A 197 -14.41 8.49 3.93
CA ALA A 197 -14.73 8.28 2.52
C ALA A 197 -13.56 7.62 1.76
N TYR A 198 -12.34 8.09 1.98
CA TYR A 198 -11.13 7.49 1.42
C TYR A 198 -10.98 6.01 1.81
N LEU A 199 -11.18 5.67 3.07
CA LEU A 199 -10.99 4.30 3.56
C LEU A 199 -12.02 3.31 2.96
N GLU A 200 -13.15 3.76 2.44
CA GLU A 200 -14.13 2.93 1.70
C GLU A 200 -13.56 2.41 0.36
N HIS A 201 -12.61 3.13 -0.23
CA HIS A 201 -11.90 2.71 -1.45
C HIS A 201 -10.82 1.66 -1.18
N ILE A 202 -10.43 1.46 0.10
CA ILE A 202 -9.31 0.56 0.45
C ILE A 202 -9.83 -0.78 0.96
N HIS A 203 -9.38 -1.84 0.30
CA HIS A 203 -9.68 -3.22 0.68
C HIS A 203 -8.40 -3.93 1.11
N TYR A 204 -8.54 -4.94 1.97
CA TYR A 204 -7.37 -5.59 2.57
C TYR A 204 -7.24 -7.08 2.24
N LYS A 205 -8.30 -7.73 1.74
CA LYS A 205 -8.30 -9.18 1.50
C LYS A 205 -7.87 -9.49 0.07
N ILE A 206 -6.73 -10.16 -0.09
CA ILE A 206 -6.24 -10.70 -1.36
C ILE A 206 -6.90 -12.05 -1.63
N GLY A 207 -7.83 -12.07 -2.57
CA GLY A 207 -8.52 -13.24 -3.09
C GLY A 207 -7.97 -13.71 -4.45
N LYS A 208 -8.78 -14.50 -5.16
CA LYS A 208 -8.42 -15.04 -6.49
C LYS A 208 -8.25 -13.91 -7.53
N LYS A 209 -9.16 -12.91 -7.54
CA LYS A 209 -9.12 -11.78 -8.49
C LYS A 209 -7.87 -10.90 -8.27
N GLU A 210 -7.52 -10.60 -7.03
CA GLU A 210 -6.35 -9.81 -6.69
C GLU A 210 -5.03 -10.54 -7.03
N LYS A 211 -5.00 -11.87 -6.86
CA LYS A 211 -3.86 -12.69 -7.31
C LYS A 211 -3.72 -12.67 -8.83
N LEU A 212 -4.83 -12.75 -9.57
CA LEU A 212 -4.84 -12.63 -11.02
C LEU A 212 -4.32 -11.26 -11.47
N ALA A 213 -4.78 -10.17 -10.84
CA ALA A 213 -4.30 -8.82 -11.10
C ALA A 213 -2.79 -8.68 -10.86
N LEU A 214 -2.28 -9.20 -9.73
CA LEU A 214 -0.86 -9.22 -9.43
C LEU A 214 -0.06 -10.00 -10.48
N ASN A 215 -0.53 -11.17 -10.90
CA ASN A 215 0.14 -11.96 -11.93
C ASN A 215 0.21 -11.20 -13.26
N ARG A 216 -0.89 -10.53 -13.67
CA ARG A 216 -0.92 -9.67 -14.86
C ARG A 216 0.07 -8.51 -14.74
N PHE A 217 0.08 -7.82 -13.61
CA PHE A 217 1.06 -6.77 -13.34
C PHE A 217 2.50 -7.25 -13.46
N TYR A 218 2.85 -8.37 -12.85
CA TYR A 218 4.20 -8.94 -12.92
C TYR A 218 4.59 -9.43 -14.31
N ALA A 219 3.63 -9.94 -15.09
CA ALA A 219 3.86 -10.30 -16.50
C ALA A 219 4.20 -9.05 -17.32
N THR A 220 3.44 -7.97 -17.16
CA THR A 220 3.70 -6.70 -17.86
C THR A 220 5.03 -6.06 -17.45
N LEU A 221 5.41 -6.13 -16.17
CA LEU A 221 6.75 -5.68 -15.73
C LEU A 221 7.89 -6.38 -16.47
N ARG A 222 7.74 -7.70 -16.70
CA ARG A 222 8.74 -8.48 -17.47
C ARG A 222 8.77 -8.07 -18.92
N LEU A 223 7.58 -7.97 -19.56
CA LEU A 223 7.46 -7.58 -20.97
C LEU A 223 8.05 -6.18 -21.24
N LYS A 224 7.80 -5.23 -20.33
CA LYS A 224 8.31 -3.85 -20.43
C LYS A 224 9.72 -3.68 -19.82
N SER A 225 10.39 -4.76 -19.40
CA SER A 225 11.72 -4.73 -18.76
C SER A 225 11.84 -3.77 -17.58
N ILE A 226 10.75 -3.56 -16.84
CA ILE A 226 10.72 -2.67 -15.67
C ILE A 226 11.42 -3.36 -14.49
N LYS A 227 12.51 -2.74 -14.01
CA LYS A 227 13.31 -3.28 -12.90
C LYS A 227 12.54 -3.28 -11.58
N LYS A 228 12.65 -4.39 -10.86
CA LYS A 228 12.13 -4.55 -9.51
C LYS A 228 13.18 -4.15 -8.48
N PRO A 229 12.79 -3.59 -7.32
CA PRO A 229 13.70 -3.41 -6.20
C PRO A 229 14.33 -4.76 -5.82
N SER A 230 15.65 -4.80 -5.72
CA SER A 230 16.41 -5.98 -5.33
C SER A 230 17.35 -5.65 -4.17
N ARG A 231 17.98 -6.66 -3.61
CA ARG A 231 19.00 -6.49 -2.58
C ARG A 231 20.34 -6.02 -3.19
N PHE A 232 20.60 -6.41 -4.45
CA PHE A 232 21.78 -6.10 -5.24
C PHE A 232 21.37 -5.64 -6.63
#